data_3ccd4061d1b95e282b9ca297e98e7243
#
_entry.id   3ccd4061d1b95e282b9ca297e98e7243
#
_cell.length_a   1.000
_cell.length_b   1.000
_cell.length_c   1.000
_cell.angle_alpha   90.00
_cell.angle_beta   90.00
_cell.angle_gamma   90.00
#
_symmetry.space_group_name_H-M   'P 1'
#
loop_
_entity.id
_entity.type
_entity.pdbx_description
1 polymer ?
#
loop_
_entity_poly.entity_id
_entity_poly.type
_entity_poly.pdbx_seq_one_letter_code
_entity_poly.pdbx_strand_id
1 'polypeptide(L)'
;DRTRDLFRWVDPEAWDATRHDPVGLLGTVSPERLRDLAQDQAFLRFLHDVHHDFTRYLDAPRWFQAREHSPLRSVAYFSPEFGIAEALPQYSGGLGILAGDHLKSASDLGVPLVGVGLFYRHGYFRQALSAAGWQEERFPDQDPWAMALTLCDDIRVRVELAGTPLEARVWRADVGRVPLYLLDTDVEENPLELRGITDRLYGGDTEHRLRQEILLGIGGIRALEALGIDAQVFHTNEGHAGFL
;
A
#
# COMPACT_ATOMS: atom_id res chain seq x y z
N ASP A 1 19.96 -1.19 -9.70
CA ASP A 1 19.39 -1.47 -8.36
C ASP A 1 19.50 -2.96 -8.08
N ARG A 2 20.34 -3.35 -7.09
CA ARG A 2 20.67 -4.74 -6.77
C ARG A 2 19.43 -5.60 -6.46
N THR A 3 18.40 -5.05 -5.83
CA THR A 3 17.15 -5.78 -5.55
C THR A 3 16.41 -6.13 -6.85
N ARG A 4 16.32 -5.19 -7.78
CA ARG A 4 15.70 -5.44 -9.11
C ARG A 4 16.51 -6.47 -9.90
N ASP A 5 17.84 -6.42 -9.81
CA ASP A 5 18.72 -7.36 -10.48
C ASP A 5 18.58 -8.78 -9.89
N LEU A 6 18.32 -8.90 -8.58
CA LEU A 6 18.03 -10.16 -7.92
C LEU A 6 16.77 -10.81 -8.49
N PHE A 7 15.65 -10.07 -8.57
CA PHE A 7 14.40 -10.61 -9.12
C PHE A 7 14.52 -10.93 -10.62
N ARG A 8 15.22 -10.10 -11.38
CA ARG A 8 15.52 -10.40 -12.79
C ARG A 8 16.36 -11.69 -12.94
N TRP A 9 17.28 -11.98 -12.02
CA TRP A 9 18.05 -13.22 -12.05
C TRP A 9 17.18 -14.46 -11.79
N VAL A 10 16.12 -14.31 -10.97
CA VAL A 10 15.19 -15.42 -10.74
C VAL A 10 14.56 -15.87 -12.05
N ASP A 11 13.93 -14.98 -12.79
CA ASP A 11 13.34 -15.23 -14.11
C ASP A 11 13.16 -13.89 -14.86
N PRO A 12 14.01 -13.60 -15.88
CA PRO A 12 13.93 -12.34 -16.62
C PRO A 12 12.60 -12.14 -17.38
N GLU A 13 12.07 -13.22 -17.97
CA GLU A 13 10.85 -13.13 -18.77
C GLU A 13 9.63 -12.91 -17.88
N ALA A 14 9.52 -13.68 -16.79
CA ALA A 14 8.45 -13.49 -15.82
C ALA A 14 8.55 -12.13 -15.11
N TRP A 15 9.77 -11.60 -14.85
CA TRP A 15 10.00 -10.28 -14.29
C TRP A 15 9.43 -9.17 -15.16
N ASP A 16 9.66 -9.23 -16.46
CA ASP A 16 9.12 -8.25 -17.41
C ASP A 16 7.62 -8.45 -17.63
N ALA A 17 7.14 -9.68 -17.71
CA ALA A 17 5.72 -10.02 -17.88
C ALA A 17 4.85 -9.54 -16.70
N THR A 18 5.37 -9.64 -15.47
CA THR A 18 4.71 -9.16 -14.24
C THR A 18 4.89 -7.66 -14.02
N ARG A 19 5.52 -6.93 -14.95
CA ARG A 19 5.81 -5.49 -14.82
C ARG A 19 6.62 -5.14 -13.58
N HIS A 20 7.57 -5.99 -13.27
CA HIS A 20 8.47 -5.84 -12.13
C HIS A 20 7.78 -5.97 -10.76
N ASP A 21 6.69 -6.72 -10.70
CA ASP A 21 6.04 -7.12 -9.46
C ASP A 21 6.72 -8.38 -8.89
N PRO A 22 7.43 -8.28 -7.75
CA PRO A 22 8.13 -9.41 -7.17
C PRO A 22 7.20 -10.50 -6.63
N VAL A 23 6.00 -10.13 -6.16
CA VAL A 23 5.00 -11.11 -5.66
C VAL A 23 4.42 -11.89 -6.83
N GLY A 24 4.00 -11.19 -7.88
CA GLY A 24 3.54 -11.79 -9.12
C GLY A 24 4.60 -12.68 -9.76
N LEU A 25 5.86 -12.24 -9.80
CA LEU A 25 6.99 -13.05 -10.27
C LEU A 25 7.09 -14.36 -9.48
N LEU A 26 7.17 -14.31 -8.15
CA LEU A 26 7.32 -15.50 -7.31
C LEU A 26 6.12 -16.44 -7.41
N GLY A 27 4.93 -15.92 -7.70
CA GLY A 27 3.73 -16.71 -7.96
C GLY A 27 3.76 -17.47 -9.31
N THR A 28 4.60 -17.05 -10.27
CA THR A 28 4.68 -17.64 -11.62
C THR A 28 5.91 -18.52 -11.84
N VAL A 29 6.98 -18.33 -11.06
CA VAL A 29 8.22 -19.10 -11.19
C VAL A 29 8.01 -20.57 -10.82
N SER A 30 8.53 -21.47 -11.68
CA SER A 30 8.38 -22.91 -11.44
C SER A 30 9.17 -23.39 -10.21
N PRO A 31 8.67 -24.42 -9.50
CA PRO A 31 9.39 -25.02 -8.39
C PRO A 31 10.77 -25.61 -8.80
N GLU A 32 10.90 -26.06 -10.05
CA GLU A 32 12.16 -26.53 -10.62
C GLU A 32 13.18 -25.41 -10.66
N ARG A 33 12.80 -24.25 -11.21
CA ARG A 33 13.68 -23.09 -11.28
C ARG A 33 14.13 -22.63 -9.89
N LEU A 34 13.25 -22.61 -8.92
CA LEU A 34 13.61 -22.26 -7.53
C LEU A 34 14.58 -23.27 -6.91
N ARG A 35 14.43 -24.57 -7.23
CA ARG A 35 15.37 -25.60 -6.78
C ARG A 35 16.76 -25.45 -7.42
N ASP A 36 16.83 -25.10 -8.70
CA ASP A 36 18.11 -24.86 -9.40
C ASP A 36 18.81 -23.63 -8.79
N LEU A 37 18.10 -22.55 -8.55
CA LEU A 37 18.64 -21.34 -7.89
C LEU A 37 19.12 -21.63 -6.47
N ALA A 38 18.45 -22.50 -5.73
CA ALA A 38 18.85 -22.93 -4.39
C ALA A 38 20.14 -23.75 -4.37
N GLN A 39 20.62 -24.20 -5.53
CA GLN A 39 21.91 -24.90 -5.69
C GLN A 39 22.98 -24.00 -6.34
N ASP A 40 22.60 -22.86 -6.90
CA ASP A 40 23.53 -21.92 -7.53
C ASP A 40 24.24 -21.06 -6.46
N GLN A 41 25.49 -21.35 -6.21
CA GLN A 41 26.32 -20.65 -5.23
C GLN A 41 26.52 -19.15 -5.56
N ALA A 42 26.47 -18.76 -6.84
CA ALA A 42 26.60 -17.38 -7.24
C ALA A 42 25.32 -16.61 -6.92
N PHE A 43 24.16 -17.20 -7.23
CA PHE A 43 22.85 -16.65 -6.86
C PHE A 43 22.69 -16.52 -5.35
N LEU A 44 23.03 -17.56 -4.59
CA LEU A 44 22.90 -17.55 -3.12
C LEU A 44 23.78 -16.48 -2.46
N ARG A 45 25.01 -16.29 -2.93
CA ARG A 45 25.86 -15.17 -2.45
C ARG A 45 25.21 -13.82 -2.74
N PHE A 46 24.71 -13.62 -3.95
CA PHE A 46 24.07 -12.37 -4.33
C PHE A 46 22.79 -12.11 -3.53
N LEU A 47 21.95 -13.14 -3.34
CA LEU A 47 20.77 -13.08 -2.47
C LEU A 47 21.14 -12.69 -1.04
N HIS A 48 22.16 -13.32 -0.48
CA HIS A 48 22.65 -13.02 0.87
C HIS A 48 23.13 -11.56 1.00
N ASP A 49 23.88 -11.06 0.01
CA ASP A 49 24.36 -9.69 0.01
C ASP A 49 23.19 -8.67 -0.07
N VAL A 50 22.21 -8.93 -0.94
CA VAL A 50 21.04 -8.08 -1.07
C VAL A 50 20.21 -8.10 0.21
N HIS A 51 20.01 -9.27 0.81
CA HIS A 51 19.30 -9.41 2.10
C HIS A 51 20.05 -8.68 3.22
N HIS A 52 21.37 -8.80 3.30
CA HIS A 52 22.18 -8.08 4.29
C HIS A 52 22.06 -6.56 4.13
N ASP A 53 22.15 -6.04 2.90
CA ASP A 53 21.97 -4.62 2.62
C ASP A 53 20.59 -4.13 3.02
N PHE A 54 19.55 -4.93 2.74
CA PHE A 54 18.17 -4.62 3.10
C PHE A 54 17.96 -4.60 4.63
N THR A 55 18.44 -5.61 5.34
CA THR A 55 18.36 -5.68 6.81
C THR A 55 19.09 -4.50 7.43
N ARG A 56 20.30 -4.20 6.96
CA ARG A 56 21.05 -3.01 7.42
C ARG A 56 20.30 -1.72 7.11
N TYR A 57 19.61 -1.62 5.96
CA TYR A 57 18.76 -0.46 5.66
C TYR A 57 17.65 -0.31 6.70
N LEU A 58 16.99 -1.39 7.08
CA LEU A 58 15.89 -1.34 8.07
C LEU A 58 16.36 -1.01 9.49
N ASP A 59 17.52 -1.55 9.93
CA ASP A 59 17.93 -1.54 11.33
C ASP A 59 18.87 -0.37 11.68
N ALA A 60 19.66 0.13 10.70
CA ALA A 60 20.66 1.16 10.99
C ALA A 60 20.00 2.50 11.34
N PRO A 61 20.54 3.23 12.34
CA PRO A 61 20.10 4.58 12.65
C PRO A 61 20.19 5.50 11.42
N ARG A 62 19.21 6.38 11.28
CA ARG A 62 19.11 7.37 10.19
C ARG A 62 19.18 8.78 10.75
N TRP A 63 19.04 9.76 9.85
CA TRP A 63 19.09 11.16 10.22
C TRP A 63 18.20 11.52 11.41
N PHE A 64 16.99 10.98 11.48
CA PHE A 64 16.07 11.29 12.59
C PHE A 64 16.55 10.74 13.92
N GLN A 65 17.05 9.49 13.98
CA GLN A 65 17.57 8.88 15.20
C GLN A 65 18.88 9.53 15.69
N ALA A 66 19.63 10.18 14.78
CA ALA A 66 20.83 10.92 15.14
C ALA A 66 20.54 12.28 15.82
N ARG A 67 19.27 12.70 15.89
CA ARG A 67 18.87 13.95 16.57
C ARG A 67 18.69 13.70 18.06
N GLU A 68 19.55 14.26 18.87
CA GLU A 68 19.62 14.01 20.32
C GLU A 68 18.34 14.39 21.10
N HIS A 69 17.46 15.27 20.59
CA HIS A 69 16.32 15.80 21.35
C HIS A 69 15.08 16.07 20.50
N SER A 70 14.67 15.13 19.67
CA SER A 70 13.38 15.29 19.00
C SER A 70 12.23 14.87 19.93
N PRO A 71 11.26 15.74 20.25
CA PRO A 71 10.08 15.36 21.02
C PRO A 71 9.08 14.53 20.19
N LEU A 72 9.25 14.49 18.86
CA LEU A 72 8.36 13.81 17.93
C LEU A 72 8.57 12.30 18.00
N ARG A 73 7.51 11.56 18.32
CA ARG A 73 7.51 10.10 18.42
C ARG A 73 6.71 9.41 17.33
N SER A 74 5.65 10.06 16.81
CA SER A 74 4.78 9.47 15.80
C SER A 74 4.02 10.53 15.01
N VAL A 75 3.97 10.35 13.69
CA VAL A 75 3.17 11.15 12.75
C VAL A 75 2.28 10.20 11.96
N ALA A 76 0.99 10.45 11.93
CA ALA A 76 0.05 9.76 11.04
C ALA A 76 -0.24 10.64 9.82
N TYR A 77 0.04 10.12 8.63
CA TYR A 77 -0.15 10.80 7.35
C TYR A 77 -1.31 10.18 6.58
N PHE A 78 -2.37 10.97 6.38
CA PHE A 78 -3.62 10.56 5.75
C PHE A 78 -3.66 11.01 4.30
N SER A 79 -3.88 10.08 3.38
CA SER A 79 -4.06 10.38 1.96
C SER A 79 -5.04 9.39 1.32
N PRO A 80 -5.88 9.84 0.38
CA PRO A 80 -6.78 8.94 -0.35
C PRO A 80 -6.01 8.02 -1.31
N GLU A 81 -4.79 8.38 -1.72
CA GLU A 81 -4.00 7.62 -2.67
C GLU A 81 -2.51 7.64 -2.32
N PHE A 82 -1.81 6.54 -2.65
CA PHE A 82 -0.38 6.37 -2.43
C PHE A 82 0.31 5.73 -3.64
N GLY A 83 1.16 6.48 -4.32
CA GLY A 83 1.98 6.02 -5.44
C GLY A 83 3.28 5.36 -4.98
N ILE A 84 3.21 4.11 -4.50
CA ILE A 84 4.37 3.40 -3.95
C ILE A 84 5.14 2.66 -5.03
N ALA A 85 4.48 1.73 -5.72
CA ALA A 85 5.07 0.89 -6.75
C ALA A 85 3.99 0.33 -7.68
N GLU A 86 4.37 -0.18 -8.84
CA GLU A 86 3.45 -0.87 -9.77
C GLU A 86 2.78 -2.10 -9.13
N ALA A 87 3.46 -2.76 -8.18
CA ALA A 87 2.92 -3.89 -7.41
C ALA A 87 1.85 -3.47 -6.38
N LEU A 88 1.67 -2.19 -6.11
CA LEU A 88 0.64 -1.62 -5.25
C LEU A 88 0.00 -0.39 -5.92
N PRO A 89 -0.84 -0.58 -6.95
CA PRO A 89 -1.37 0.50 -7.79
C PRO A 89 -2.57 1.20 -7.12
N GLN A 90 -2.33 1.90 -6.01
CA GLN A 90 -3.32 2.58 -5.18
C GLN A 90 -3.25 4.11 -5.38
N TYR A 91 -3.05 4.57 -6.60
CA TYR A 91 -2.95 5.99 -6.96
C TYR A 91 -3.39 6.25 -8.41
N SER A 92 -3.66 7.51 -8.73
CA SER A 92 -3.98 7.96 -10.08
C SER A 92 -3.02 9.03 -10.59
N GLY A 93 -2.67 10.01 -9.78
CA GLY A 93 -1.93 11.19 -10.22
C GLY A 93 -0.93 11.74 -9.21
N GLY A 94 -0.67 13.06 -9.31
CA GLY A 94 0.37 13.76 -8.57
C GLY A 94 0.22 13.70 -7.05
N LEU A 95 -1.03 13.70 -6.55
CA LEU A 95 -1.32 13.58 -5.13
C LEU A 95 -0.77 12.27 -4.54
N GLY A 96 -1.00 11.16 -5.26
CA GLY A 96 -0.51 9.86 -4.85
C GLY A 96 1.01 9.73 -4.97
N ILE A 97 1.60 10.31 -6.00
CA ILE A 97 3.07 10.34 -6.15
C ILE A 97 3.70 11.12 -4.99
N LEU A 98 3.14 12.30 -4.64
CA LEU A 98 3.60 13.06 -3.47
C LEU A 98 3.52 12.23 -2.18
N ALA A 99 2.39 11.57 -1.94
CA ALA A 99 2.20 10.72 -0.76
C ALA A 99 3.19 9.55 -0.72
N GLY A 100 3.40 8.87 -1.86
CA GLY A 100 4.36 7.78 -1.98
C GLY A 100 5.80 8.21 -1.73
N ASP A 101 6.22 9.31 -2.35
CA ASP A 101 7.56 9.87 -2.15
C ASP A 101 7.77 10.36 -0.71
N HIS A 102 6.72 10.89 -0.08
CA HIS A 102 6.76 11.29 1.33
C HIS A 102 7.02 10.09 2.25
N LEU A 103 6.33 8.96 2.06
CA LEU A 103 6.57 7.73 2.83
C LEU A 103 7.98 7.18 2.61
N LYS A 104 8.43 7.13 1.35
CA LYS A 104 9.79 6.66 0.99
C LYS A 104 10.87 7.55 1.63
N SER A 105 10.71 8.86 1.53
CA SER A 105 11.65 9.81 2.13
C SER A 105 11.66 9.72 3.65
N ALA A 106 10.48 9.56 4.29
CA ALA A 106 10.39 9.33 5.72
C ALA A 106 11.10 8.04 6.15
N SER A 107 10.96 6.97 5.36
CA SER A 107 11.69 5.71 5.55
C SER A 107 13.20 5.90 5.47
N ASP A 108 13.69 6.59 4.43
CA ASP A 108 15.13 6.85 4.24
C ASP A 108 15.74 7.70 5.35
N LEU A 109 14.98 8.64 5.86
CA LEU A 109 15.39 9.54 6.94
C LEU A 109 15.14 8.97 8.34
N GLY A 110 14.40 7.85 8.46
CA GLY A 110 14.04 7.24 9.73
C GLY A 110 13.00 8.03 10.53
N VAL A 111 12.18 8.86 9.86
CA VAL A 111 11.11 9.62 10.51
C VAL A 111 10.02 8.66 11.01
N PRO A 112 9.52 8.79 12.26
CA PRO A 112 8.50 7.92 12.82
C PRO A 112 7.12 8.27 12.23
N LEU A 113 6.88 7.83 10.99
CA LEU A 113 5.68 8.11 10.22
C LEU A 113 4.92 6.82 9.95
N VAL A 114 3.59 6.89 9.97
CA VAL A 114 2.68 5.86 9.50
C VAL A 114 1.76 6.45 8.45
N GLY A 115 1.51 5.72 7.37
CA GLY A 115 0.53 6.09 6.35
C GLY A 115 -0.85 5.50 6.66
N VAL A 116 -1.91 6.24 6.36
CA VAL A 116 -3.30 5.78 6.45
C VAL A 116 -4.03 6.12 5.16
N GLY A 117 -4.64 5.11 4.54
CA GLY A 117 -5.35 5.25 3.27
C GLY A 117 -6.49 4.26 3.11
N LEU A 118 -6.97 4.14 1.89
CA LEU A 118 -8.00 3.19 1.49
C LEU A 118 -7.40 2.16 0.53
N PHE A 119 -7.87 0.91 0.60
CA PHE A 119 -7.54 -0.10 -0.39
C PHE A 119 -8.61 -0.12 -1.48
N TYR A 120 -8.23 0.26 -2.69
CA TYR A 120 -9.15 0.26 -3.83
C TYR A 120 -9.03 -1.03 -4.62
N ARG A 121 -10.07 -1.86 -4.56
CA ARG A 121 -10.12 -3.16 -5.22
C ARG A 121 -9.86 -3.10 -6.72
N HIS A 122 -10.37 -2.06 -7.40
CA HIS A 122 -10.15 -1.85 -8.82
C HIS A 122 -9.13 -0.75 -9.13
N GLY A 123 -8.57 -0.11 -8.08
CA GLY A 123 -7.60 0.96 -8.21
C GLY A 123 -8.10 2.12 -9.06
N TYR A 124 -7.26 2.55 -10.01
CA TYR A 124 -7.59 3.49 -11.06
C TYR A 124 -7.64 2.77 -12.42
N PHE A 125 -8.40 3.28 -13.39
CA PHE A 125 -8.56 2.61 -14.66
C PHE A 125 -7.28 2.58 -15.50
N ARG A 126 -7.16 1.55 -16.33
CA ARG A 126 -6.17 1.47 -17.40
C ARG A 126 -6.82 1.89 -18.70
N GLN A 127 -6.19 2.85 -19.36
CA GLN A 127 -6.66 3.32 -20.67
C GLN A 127 -6.33 2.29 -21.75
N ALA A 128 -7.31 1.99 -22.60
CA ALA A 128 -7.14 1.24 -23.81
C ALA A 128 -7.81 1.98 -24.99
N LEU A 129 -7.47 1.62 -26.21
CA LEU A 129 -8.17 2.12 -27.40
C LEU A 129 -8.93 0.96 -28.04
N SER A 130 -10.18 1.20 -28.38
CA SER A 130 -10.97 0.29 -29.21
C SER A 130 -10.44 0.25 -30.65
N ALA A 131 -10.86 -0.74 -31.44
CA ALA A 131 -10.55 -0.81 -32.86
C ALA A 131 -11.02 0.42 -33.66
N ALA A 132 -12.05 1.13 -33.17
CA ALA A 132 -12.59 2.36 -33.75
C ALA A 132 -11.89 3.64 -33.23
N GLY A 133 -10.85 3.52 -32.40
CA GLY A 133 -10.07 4.65 -31.85
C GLY A 133 -10.71 5.34 -30.64
N TRP A 134 -11.75 4.76 -30.06
CA TRP A 134 -12.37 5.30 -28.84
C TRP A 134 -11.62 4.84 -27.59
N GLN A 135 -11.52 5.70 -26.57
CA GLN A 135 -10.99 5.35 -25.25
C GLN A 135 -11.91 4.33 -24.58
N GLU A 136 -11.29 3.29 -24.04
CA GLU A 136 -11.91 2.30 -23.16
C GLU A 136 -11.22 2.38 -21.78
N GLU A 137 -12.01 2.29 -20.73
CA GLU A 137 -11.54 2.23 -19.36
C GLU A 137 -11.60 0.77 -18.88
N ARG A 138 -10.44 0.23 -18.51
CA ARG A 138 -10.33 -1.12 -17.98
C ARG A 138 -9.95 -1.04 -16.51
N PHE A 139 -10.80 -1.59 -15.65
CA PHE A 139 -10.58 -1.66 -14.21
C PHE A 139 -10.06 -3.05 -13.85
N PRO A 140 -8.76 -3.21 -13.52
CA PRO A 140 -8.24 -4.50 -13.07
C PRO A 140 -8.81 -4.83 -11.69
N ASP A 141 -9.19 -6.09 -11.49
CA ASP A 141 -9.51 -6.61 -10.17
C ASP A 141 -8.19 -6.92 -9.42
N GLN A 142 -8.03 -6.37 -8.22
CA GLN A 142 -6.84 -6.54 -7.41
C GLN A 142 -7.18 -7.46 -6.24
N ASP A 143 -6.45 -8.55 -6.15
CA ASP A 143 -6.53 -9.47 -5.03
C ASP A 143 -5.47 -9.08 -3.99
N PRO A 144 -5.86 -8.53 -2.83
CA PRO A 144 -4.90 -8.13 -1.81
C PRO A 144 -4.08 -9.30 -1.25
N TRP A 145 -4.58 -10.53 -1.34
CA TRP A 145 -3.86 -11.74 -0.95
C TRP A 145 -2.72 -12.11 -1.90
N ALA A 146 -2.81 -11.65 -3.14
CA ALA A 146 -1.77 -11.83 -4.16
C ALA A 146 -0.83 -10.62 -4.27
N MET A 147 -0.90 -9.68 -3.33
CA MET A 147 -0.09 -8.46 -3.29
C MET A 147 0.88 -8.47 -2.10
N ALA A 148 1.81 -7.50 -2.07
CA ALA A 148 2.70 -7.29 -0.93
C ALA A 148 1.95 -6.61 0.25
N LEU A 149 0.85 -7.22 0.67
CA LEU A 149 -0.01 -6.78 1.76
C LEU A 149 -0.13 -7.87 2.82
N THR A 150 -0.24 -7.46 4.06
CA THR A 150 -0.52 -8.34 5.19
C THR A 150 -1.82 -7.90 5.84
N LEU A 151 -2.76 -8.83 6.03
CA LEU A 151 -3.98 -8.56 6.78
C LEU A 151 -3.64 -8.36 8.26
N CYS A 152 -4.20 -7.31 8.88
CA CYS A 152 -4.19 -7.13 10.33
C CYS A 152 -5.40 -7.92 10.90
N ASP A 153 -5.21 -9.22 11.12
CA ASP A 153 -6.30 -10.20 11.37
C ASP A 153 -7.22 -9.83 12.54
N ASP A 154 -6.67 -9.29 13.63
CA ASP A 154 -7.43 -8.94 14.84
C ASP A 154 -8.06 -7.54 14.78
N ILE A 155 -7.89 -6.82 13.68
CA ILE A 155 -8.32 -5.44 13.56
C ILE A 155 -9.58 -5.35 12.68
N ARG A 156 -10.64 -4.79 13.27
CA ARG A 156 -11.85 -4.34 12.57
C ARG A 156 -12.13 -2.91 12.94
N VAL A 157 -12.46 -2.14 11.93
CA VAL A 157 -12.80 -0.72 12.06
C VAL A 157 -14.27 -0.57 11.75
N ARG A 158 -15.02 0.06 12.66
CA ARG A 158 -16.44 0.34 12.47
C ARG A 158 -16.66 1.84 12.40
N VAL A 159 -17.34 2.28 11.35
CA VAL A 159 -17.80 3.66 11.17
C VAL A 159 -19.32 3.64 10.98
N GLU A 160 -20.01 4.69 11.38
CA GLU A 160 -21.46 4.82 11.17
C GLU A 160 -21.73 5.80 10.03
N LEU A 161 -22.45 5.35 9.01
CA LEU A 161 -22.87 6.16 7.88
C LEU A 161 -24.40 6.32 7.93
N ALA A 162 -24.87 7.52 8.31
CA ALA A 162 -26.31 7.85 8.40
C ALA A 162 -27.15 6.79 9.17
N GLY A 163 -26.62 6.29 10.29
CA GLY A 163 -27.27 5.26 11.12
C GLY A 163 -27.04 3.83 10.68
N THR A 164 -26.26 3.60 9.60
CA THR A 164 -25.89 2.27 9.15
C THR A 164 -24.43 1.99 9.48
N PRO A 165 -24.12 0.87 10.17
CA PRO A 165 -22.75 0.51 10.45
C PRO A 165 -22.00 0.08 9.19
N LEU A 166 -20.78 0.59 9.04
CA LEU A 166 -19.81 0.20 8.02
C LEU A 166 -18.62 -0.44 8.71
N GLU A 167 -18.31 -1.67 8.34
CA GLU A 167 -17.12 -2.38 8.81
C GLU A 167 -16.00 -2.30 7.76
N ALA A 168 -14.76 -2.20 8.23
CA ALA A 168 -13.59 -2.30 7.37
C ALA A 168 -12.52 -3.18 8.02
N ARG A 169 -11.86 -3.99 7.19
CA ARG A 169 -10.60 -4.65 7.54
C ARG A 169 -9.43 -3.73 7.21
N VAL A 170 -8.28 -4.03 7.78
CA VAL A 170 -7.08 -3.21 7.62
C VAL A 170 -5.97 -4.06 7.01
N TRP A 171 -5.45 -3.60 5.87
CA TRP A 171 -4.26 -4.15 5.22
C TRP A 171 -3.04 -3.32 5.59
N ARG A 172 -1.89 -3.97 5.74
CA ARG A 172 -0.60 -3.32 5.96
C ARG A 172 0.33 -3.58 4.78
N ALA A 173 0.92 -2.50 4.25
CA ALA A 173 2.08 -2.53 3.37
C ALA A 173 3.28 -1.92 4.09
N ASP A 174 4.47 -2.50 3.92
CA ASP A 174 5.70 -1.94 4.47
C ASP A 174 6.45 -1.15 3.39
N VAL A 175 6.45 0.17 3.52
CA VAL A 175 7.20 1.08 2.64
C VAL A 175 8.56 1.35 3.28
N GLY A 176 9.44 0.36 3.15
CA GLY A 176 10.67 0.32 3.91
C GLY A 176 10.39 0.24 5.41
N ARG A 177 10.68 1.30 6.16
CA ARG A 177 10.45 1.42 7.62
C ARG A 177 9.08 1.95 7.98
N VAL A 178 8.37 2.52 7.02
CA VAL A 178 7.09 3.19 7.22
C VAL A 178 5.94 2.23 6.91
N PRO A 179 5.12 1.84 7.89
CA PRO A 179 3.93 1.08 7.62
C PRO A 179 2.87 1.98 6.97
N LEU A 180 2.19 1.44 5.97
CA LEU A 180 1.03 2.01 5.33
C LEU A 180 -0.17 1.11 5.62
N TYR A 181 -1.18 1.66 6.29
CA TYR A 181 -2.42 0.97 6.63
C TYR A 181 -3.54 1.39 5.66
N LEU A 182 -4.18 0.41 5.05
CA LEU A 182 -5.22 0.61 4.03
C LEU A 182 -6.53 -0.02 4.50
N LEU A 183 -7.59 0.79 4.60
CA LEU A 183 -8.92 0.33 4.98
C LEU A 183 -9.66 -0.23 3.78
N ASP A 184 -10.34 -1.35 3.97
CA ASP A 184 -11.05 -2.08 2.92
C ASP A 184 -12.44 -2.49 3.43
N THR A 185 -13.49 -2.04 2.74
CA THR A 185 -14.89 -2.28 3.11
C THR A 185 -15.49 -3.52 2.47
N ASP A 186 -14.74 -4.24 1.61
CA ASP A 186 -15.21 -5.50 1.01
C ASP A 186 -15.12 -6.66 2.00
N VAL A 187 -15.97 -6.61 3.02
CA VAL A 187 -16.13 -7.63 4.07
C VAL A 187 -17.56 -8.15 4.11
N GLU A 188 -17.73 -9.40 4.55
CA GLU A 188 -19.04 -10.08 4.51
C GLU A 188 -20.07 -9.44 5.42
N GLU A 189 -19.63 -8.78 6.47
CA GLU A 189 -20.47 -8.06 7.44
C GLU A 189 -21.21 -6.88 6.82
N ASN A 190 -20.69 -6.32 5.73
CA ASN A 190 -21.31 -5.20 5.06
C ASN A 190 -22.38 -5.63 4.03
N PRO A 191 -23.49 -4.88 3.92
CA PRO A 191 -24.37 -4.95 2.75
C PRO A 191 -23.62 -4.70 1.45
N LEU A 192 -24.05 -5.30 0.35
CA LEU A 192 -23.35 -5.21 -0.95
C LEU A 192 -23.08 -3.77 -1.41
N GLU A 193 -24.00 -2.86 -1.15
CA GLU A 193 -23.87 -1.44 -1.49
C GLU A 193 -22.75 -0.72 -0.71
N LEU A 194 -22.44 -1.19 0.50
CA LEU A 194 -21.39 -0.61 1.34
C LEU A 194 -20.03 -1.28 1.10
N ARG A 195 -20.00 -2.52 0.61
CA ARG A 195 -18.75 -3.18 0.21
C ARG A 195 -18.02 -2.42 -0.90
N GLY A 196 -18.77 -1.78 -1.81
CA GLY A 196 -18.24 -1.03 -2.93
C GLY A 196 -17.67 0.35 -2.58
N ILE A 197 -17.71 0.80 -1.32
CA ILE A 197 -17.17 2.12 -0.95
C ILE A 197 -15.68 2.24 -1.29
N THR A 198 -14.91 1.17 -1.12
CA THR A 198 -13.49 1.13 -1.48
C THR A 198 -13.24 0.35 -2.77
N ASP A 199 -14.15 0.37 -3.74
CA ASP A 199 -13.96 -0.33 -5.02
C ASP A 199 -13.03 0.44 -5.96
N ARG A 200 -13.20 1.77 -6.10
CA ARG A 200 -12.49 2.59 -7.08
C ARG A 200 -12.00 3.90 -6.50
N LEU A 201 -10.79 4.24 -6.88
CA LEU A 201 -10.25 5.58 -6.67
C LEU A 201 -10.93 6.58 -7.61
N TYR A 202 -11.51 7.63 -7.05
CA TYR A 202 -12.28 8.66 -7.78
C TYR A 202 -13.48 8.13 -8.57
N GLY A 203 -13.98 6.96 -8.19
CA GLY A 203 -15.23 6.41 -8.74
C GLY A 203 -16.47 7.00 -8.07
N GLY A 204 -17.63 6.75 -8.69
CA GLY A 204 -18.92 7.12 -8.15
C GLY A 204 -19.25 8.61 -8.20
N ASP A 205 -20.30 8.99 -7.45
CA ASP A 205 -20.80 10.35 -7.31
C ASP A 205 -20.24 11.06 -6.07
N THR A 206 -20.75 12.24 -5.78
CA THR A 206 -20.36 13.05 -4.62
C THR A 206 -20.63 12.33 -3.29
N GLU A 207 -21.72 11.56 -3.19
CA GLU A 207 -22.05 10.82 -1.98
C GLU A 207 -21.06 9.66 -1.76
N HIS A 208 -20.71 8.94 -2.80
CA HIS A 208 -19.70 7.88 -2.73
C HIS A 208 -18.36 8.42 -2.24
N ARG A 209 -17.91 9.56 -2.78
CA ARG A 209 -16.69 10.23 -2.34
C ARG A 209 -16.75 10.67 -0.88
N LEU A 210 -17.88 11.24 -0.45
CA LEU A 210 -18.10 11.63 0.94
C LEU A 210 -17.96 10.41 1.88
N ARG A 211 -18.53 9.26 1.50
CA ARG A 211 -18.40 8.01 2.27
C ARG A 211 -16.95 7.55 2.38
N GLN A 212 -16.16 7.66 1.31
CA GLN A 212 -14.73 7.37 1.32
C GLN A 212 -13.97 8.33 2.25
N GLU A 213 -14.27 9.62 2.23
CA GLU A 213 -13.61 10.63 3.08
C GLU A 213 -13.96 10.44 4.57
N ILE A 214 -15.22 10.08 4.89
CA ILE A 214 -15.62 9.71 6.25
C ILE A 214 -14.86 8.47 6.73
N LEU A 215 -14.78 7.46 5.88
CA LEU A 215 -14.01 6.24 6.20
C LEU A 215 -12.54 6.55 6.40
N LEU A 216 -11.94 7.36 5.52
CA LEU A 216 -10.53 7.73 5.62
C LEU A 216 -10.23 8.51 6.91
N GLY A 217 -11.01 9.54 7.23
CA GLY A 217 -10.81 10.36 8.41
C GLY A 217 -11.16 9.60 9.69
N ILE A 218 -12.45 9.37 9.94
CA ILE A 218 -12.94 8.72 11.17
C ILE A 218 -12.45 7.27 11.27
N GLY A 219 -12.57 6.50 10.18
CA GLY A 219 -12.14 5.12 10.14
C GLY A 219 -10.64 4.98 10.34
N GLY A 220 -9.85 5.86 9.73
CA GLY A 220 -8.41 5.88 9.89
C GLY A 220 -7.95 6.11 11.33
N ILE A 221 -8.59 7.04 12.07
CA ILE A 221 -8.31 7.23 13.50
C ILE A 221 -8.62 5.95 14.28
N ARG A 222 -9.78 5.36 14.07
CA ARG A 222 -10.18 4.11 14.75
C ARG A 222 -9.25 2.95 14.43
N ALA A 223 -8.71 2.92 13.20
CA ALA A 223 -7.69 1.94 12.82
C ALA A 223 -6.39 2.14 13.64
N LEU A 224 -5.91 3.38 13.76
CA LEU A 224 -4.72 3.69 14.55
C LEU A 224 -4.92 3.32 16.03
N GLU A 225 -6.08 3.65 16.61
CA GLU A 225 -6.45 3.28 17.98
C GLU A 225 -6.44 1.75 18.18
N ALA A 226 -7.09 1.00 17.26
CA ALA A 226 -7.14 -0.46 17.32
C ALA A 226 -5.76 -1.10 17.14
N LEU A 227 -4.87 -0.48 16.37
CA LEU A 227 -3.48 -0.88 16.18
C LEU A 227 -2.56 -0.48 17.35
N GLY A 228 -3.06 0.27 18.34
CA GLY A 228 -2.27 0.79 19.46
C GLY A 228 -1.26 1.87 19.06
N ILE A 229 -1.51 2.59 17.97
CA ILE A 229 -0.66 3.65 17.45
C ILE A 229 -1.13 5.00 17.98
N ASP A 230 -0.37 5.56 18.91
CA ASP A 230 -0.60 6.90 19.49
C ASP A 230 0.17 7.96 18.67
N ALA A 231 -0.49 8.54 17.67
CA ALA A 231 0.10 9.56 16.83
C ALA A 231 0.04 10.94 17.51
N GLN A 232 1.19 11.63 17.58
CA GLN A 232 1.27 13.00 18.12
C GLN A 232 0.88 14.06 17.11
N VAL A 233 1.07 13.78 15.83
CA VAL A 233 0.74 14.67 14.73
C VAL A 233 -0.09 13.92 13.71
N PHE A 234 -1.20 14.54 13.32
CA PHE A 234 -2.05 14.07 12.23
C PHE A 234 -1.85 15.03 11.05
N HIS A 235 -1.33 14.50 9.96
CA HIS A 235 -1.05 15.25 8.74
C HIS A 235 -2.00 14.78 7.64
N THR A 236 -2.85 15.67 7.16
CA THR A 236 -3.76 15.39 6.04
C THR A 236 -3.14 15.83 4.72
N ASN A 237 -3.21 14.97 3.71
CA ASN A 237 -2.87 15.33 2.34
C ASN A 237 -4.10 15.98 1.68
N GLU A 238 -4.13 17.30 1.62
CA GLU A 238 -5.27 18.12 1.22
C GLU A 238 -6.52 17.92 2.12
N GLY A 239 -7.74 18.09 1.56
CA GLY A 239 -9.01 18.03 2.28
C GLY A 239 -9.64 16.64 2.40
N HIS A 240 -9.08 15.60 1.76
CA HIS A 240 -9.71 14.28 1.66
C HIS A 240 -9.86 13.51 2.97
N ALA A 241 -9.16 13.90 4.02
CA ALA A 241 -9.35 13.40 5.38
C ALA A 241 -9.93 14.44 6.33
N GLY A 242 -10.76 15.36 5.84
CA GLY A 242 -11.33 16.48 6.59
C GLY A 242 -12.27 16.08 7.74
N PHE A 243 -12.62 14.79 7.86
CA PHE A 243 -13.39 14.24 8.98
C PHE A 243 -12.51 13.70 10.12
N LEU A 244 -11.23 13.96 10.10
CA LEU A 244 -10.26 13.55 11.08
C LEU A 244 -10.39 14.32 12.40
#